data_aec468f5a86d587d249495a746a868ee
#
_entry.id   aec468f5a86d587d249495a746a868ee
#
_cell.length_a   1.000
_cell.length_b   1.000
_cell.length_c   1.000
_cell.angle_alpha   90.00
_cell.angle_beta   90.00
_cell.angle_gamma   90.00
#
_symmetry.space_group_name_H-M   'P 1'
#
loop_
_entity.id
_entity.type
_entity.pdbx_description
1 polymer ?
#
loop_
_entity_poly.entity_id
_entity_poly.type
_entity_poly.pdbx_seq_one_letter_code
_entity_poly.pdbx_strand_id
1 'polypeptide(L)'
;VDDKPNSRKRILWAAGEIFSETGFRQATVRQISRRAGVNVASINYYFQSKDNLYLETLRYWKDIAFEKYPRELGTTPSDLPEKRLEGFIRSFVYRILDSGIESRFGKLMAREFADPTSALDVIIEETARPMFILIGSIIGRIINKDPVSDRVLYCTSSVIGQCLYFLYARPMYRRLIGEQKARSLSVEDIADHICRFSLAALSTIRSEEQGAPV
;
A
#
# COMPACT_ATOMS: atom_id res chain seq x y z
N VAL A 1 14.25 1.03 35.39
CA VAL A 1 13.09 1.80 34.90
C VAL A 1 13.06 1.60 33.39
N ASP A 2 12.16 0.73 32.91
CA ASP A 2 12.00 0.44 31.47
C ASP A 2 11.48 1.69 30.80
N ASP A 3 12.20 2.19 29.81
CA ASP A 3 11.86 3.39 29.06
C ASP A 3 10.58 3.12 28.25
N LYS A 4 9.42 3.53 28.80
CA LYS A 4 8.07 3.22 28.32
C LYS A 4 7.85 3.48 26.82
N PRO A 5 8.37 4.59 26.20
CA PRO A 5 8.22 4.84 24.77
C PRO A 5 8.96 3.83 23.89
N ASN A 6 10.09 3.29 24.37
CA ASN A 6 10.91 2.36 23.61
C ASN A 6 10.27 0.95 23.54
N SER A 7 9.67 0.47 24.66
CA SER A 7 9.04 -0.86 24.70
C SER A 7 7.86 -0.99 23.74
N ARG A 8 6.96 0.01 23.65
CA ARG A 8 5.83 0.01 22.72
C ARG A 8 6.30 -0.08 21.25
N LYS A 9 7.29 0.72 20.86
CA LYS A 9 7.85 0.68 19.50
C LYS A 9 8.53 -0.65 19.20
N ARG A 10 9.28 -1.21 20.14
CA ARG A 10 9.92 -2.54 20.00
C ARG A 10 8.88 -3.64 19.78
N ILE A 11 7.75 -3.60 20.50
CA ILE A 11 6.65 -4.55 20.30
C ILE A 11 6.04 -4.40 18.90
N LEU A 12 5.71 -3.19 18.45
CA LEU A 12 5.14 -2.94 17.12
C LEU A 12 6.09 -3.35 16.00
N TRP A 13 7.39 -3.13 16.18
CA TRP A 13 8.42 -3.59 15.26
C TRP A 13 8.43 -5.12 15.15
N ALA A 14 8.56 -5.81 16.27
CA ALA A 14 8.59 -7.27 16.34
C ALA A 14 7.27 -7.89 15.84
N ALA A 15 6.14 -7.27 16.17
CA ALA A 15 4.82 -7.68 15.69
C ALA A 15 4.73 -7.58 14.17
N GLY A 16 5.21 -6.49 13.57
CA GLY A 16 5.26 -6.32 12.12
C GLY A 16 6.09 -7.40 11.42
N GLU A 17 7.22 -7.82 12.00
CA GLU A 17 8.01 -8.94 11.49
C GLU A 17 7.21 -10.24 11.52
N ILE A 18 6.72 -10.62 12.68
CA ILE A 18 5.99 -11.88 12.89
C ILE A 18 4.71 -11.92 12.05
N PHE A 19 3.88 -10.88 12.09
CA PHE A 19 2.63 -10.86 11.32
C PHE A 19 2.86 -10.87 9.80
N SER A 20 3.88 -10.17 9.29
CA SER A 20 4.20 -10.20 7.85
C SER A 20 4.71 -11.57 7.38
N GLU A 21 5.38 -12.33 8.25
CA GLU A 21 5.93 -13.66 7.94
C GLU A 21 4.90 -14.77 8.08
N THR A 22 4.16 -14.80 9.20
CA THR A 22 3.29 -15.93 9.56
C THR A 22 1.79 -15.64 9.40
N GLY A 23 1.41 -14.38 9.24
CA GLY A 23 0.01 -13.93 9.25
C GLY A 23 -0.57 -13.80 10.67
N PHE A 24 -1.77 -13.19 10.74
CA PHE A 24 -2.42 -12.93 12.01
C PHE A 24 -2.72 -14.21 12.80
N ARG A 25 -3.31 -15.24 12.15
CA ARG A 25 -3.82 -16.43 12.85
C ARG A 25 -2.71 -17.25 13.52
N GLN A 26 -1.57 -17.44 12.82
CA GLN A 26 -0.45 -18.26 13.31
C GLN A 26 0.47 -17.52 14.28
N ALA A 27 0.51 -16.19 14.22
CA ALA A 27 1.31 -15.40 15.15
C ALA A 27 0.80 -15.52 16.59
N THR A 28 1.72 -15.62 17.55
CA THR A 28 1.39 -15.66 18.97
C THR A 28 2.02 -14.49 19.73
N VAL A 29 1.33 -13.99 20.75
CA VAL A 29 1.83 -12.94 21.65
C VAL A 29 3.17 -13.35 22.30
N ARG A 30 3.37 -14.64 22.57
CA ARG A 30 4.64 -15.16 23.11
C ARG A 30 5.80 -15.05 22.11
N GLN A 31 5.57 -15.32 20.83
CA GLN A 31 6.60 -15.12 19.79
C GLN A 31 6.97 -13.64 19.69
N ILE A 32 5.97 -12.77 19.67
CA ILE A 32 6.17 -11.31 19.58
C ILE A 32 6.92 -10.79 20.83
N SER A 33 6.54 -11.22 22.03
CA SER A 33 7.21 -10.80 23.27
C SER A 33 8.67 -11.21 23.30
N ARG A 34 8.97 -12.45 22.90
CA ARG A 34 10.34 -12.95 22.77
C ARG A 34 11.16 -12.14 21.77
N ARG A 35 10.59 -11.87 20.60
CA ARG A 35 11.24 -11.10 19.53
C ARG A 35 11.48 -9.65 19.94
N ALA A 36 10.54 -9.03 20.67
CA ALA A 36 10.64 -7.67 21.19
C ALA A 36 11.57 -7.54 22.42
N GLY A 37 11.95 -8.66 23.03
CA GLY A 37 12.72 -8.66 24.29
C GLY A 37 11.93 -8.04 25.45
N VAL A 38 10.62 -8.34 25.55
CA VAL A 38 9.74 -7.89 26.63
C VAL A 38 8.96 -9.07 27.21
N ASN A 39 8.34 -8.90 28.38
CA ASN A 39 7.43 -9.90 28.89
C ASN A 39 6.04 -9.80 28.25
N VAL A 40 5.24 -10.87 28.31
CA VAL A 40 3.88 -10.90 27.78
C VAL A 40 2.96 -9.87 28.46
N ALA A 41 3.19 -9.62 29.76
CA ALA A 41 2.42 -8.63 30.51
C ALA A 41 2.58 -7.22 29.94
N SER A 42 3.76 -6.87 29.39
CA SER A 42 3.99 -5.59 28.72
C SER A 42 3.12 -5.47 27.45
N ILE A 43 2.97 -6.55 26.67
CA ILE A 43 2.10 -6.53 25.48
C ILE A 43 0.64 -6.33 25.90
N ASN A 44 0.18 -7.07 26.90
CA ASN A 44 -1.18 -6.94 27.42
C ASN A 44 -1.45 -5.55 27.99
N TYR A 45 -0.46 -4.95 28.65
CA TYR A 45 -0.56 -3.58 29.16
C TYR A 45 -0.75 -2.55 28.05
N TYR A 46 0.01 -2.63 26.95
CA TYR A 46 -0.06 -1.64 25.87
C TYR A 46 -1.21 -1.86 24.90
N PHE A 47 -1.57 -3.12 24.64
CA PHE A 47 -2.44 -3.47 23.52
C PHE A 47 -3.70 -4.26 23.92
N GLN A 48 -3.78 -4.80 25.12
CA GLN A 48 -4.90 -5.54 25.73
C GLN A 48 -5.27 -6.83 24.99
N SER A 49 -5.28 -6.84 23.66
CA SER A 49 -5.60 -7.99 22.83
C SER A 49 -4.63 -8.15 21.66
N LYS A 50 -4.61 -9.34 21.06
CA LYS A 50 -3.85 -9.61 19.83
C LYS A 50 -4.42 -8.84 18.65
N ASP A 51 -5.75 -8.68 18.57
CA ASP A 51 -6.45 -7.94 17.52
C ASP A 51 -6.04 -6.46 17.55
N ASN A 52 -6.06 -5.85 18.73
CA ASN A 52 -5.64 -4.46 18.89
C ASN A 52 -4.13 -4.28 18.61
N LEU A 53 -3.28 -5.23 19.06
CA LEU A 53 -1.87 -5.23 18.70
C LEU A 53 -1.69 -5.30 17.17
N TYR A 54 -2.48 -6.11 16.49
CA TYR A 54 -2.41 -6.25 15.02
C TYR A 54 -2.82 -4.96 14.32
N LEU A 55 -3.96 -4.37 14.69
CA LEU A 55 -4.44 -3.10 14.15
C LEU A 55 -3.41 -1.97 14.36
N GLU A 56 -2.88 -1.83 15.59
CA GLU A 56 -1.85 -0.84 15.90
C GLU A 56 -0.53 -1.10 15.13
N THR A 57 -0.24 -2.37 14.84
CA THR A 57 0.91 -2.75 14.00
C THR A 57 0.70 -2.30 12.55
N LEU A 58 -0.49 -2.51 11.98
CA LEU A 58 -0.83 -2.03 10.63
C LEU A 58 -0.73 -0.50 10.54
N ARG A 59 -1.28 0.23 11.52
CA ARG A 59 -1.19 1.69 11.61
C ARG A 59 0.26 2.16 11.68
N TYR A 60 1.06 1.56 12.55
CA TYR A 60 2.47 1.91 12.73
C TYR A 60 3.29 1.75 11.45
N TRP A 61 3.14 0.62 10.74
CA TRP A 61 3.85 0.39 9.49
C TRP A 61 3.30 1.20 8.33
N LYS A 62 2.01 1.51 8.33
CA LYS A 62 1.41 2.49 7.41
C LYS A 62 2.08 3.85 7.59
N ASP A 63 2.17 4.35 8.81
CA ASP A 63 2.72 5.68 9.08
C ASP A 63 4.18 5.78 8.62
N ILE A 64 5.01 4.77 8.88
CA ILE A 64 6.40 4.69 8.37
C ILE A 64 6.43 4.72 6.84
N ALA A 65 5.58 3.94 6.18
CA ALA A 65 5.54 3.89 4.72
C ALA A 65 5.09 5.22 4.10
N PHE A 66 4.11 5.89 4.70
CA PHE A 66 3.59 7.17 4.21
C PHE A 66 4.49 8.36 4.56
N GLU A 67 5.25 8.30 5.63
CA GLU A 67 6.28 9.29 5.95
C GLU A 67 7.37 9.31 4.86
N LYS A 68 7.85 8.13 4.44
CA LYS A 68 8.85 8.02 3.38
C LYS A 68 8.29 8.31 1.99
N TYR A 69 7.09 7.82 1.72
CA TYR A 69 6.41 7.96 0.42
C TYR A 69 5.02 8.56 0.61
N PRO A 70 4.90 9.89 0.72
CA PRO A 70 3.62 10.60 0.82
C PRO A 70 2.68 10.27 -0.35
N ARG A 71 1.36 10.42 -0.16
CA ARG A 71 0.34 10.00 -1.14
C ARG A 71 0.56 10.52 -2.55
N GLU A 72 1.06 11.73 -2.69
CA GLU A 72 1.36 12.41 -3.96
C GLU A 72 2.84 12.83 -3.95
N LEU A 73 3.72 11.85 -4.12
CA LEU A 73 5.17 12.03 -4.02
C LEU A 73 5.69 13.09 -5.02
N GLY A 74 6.30 14.15 -4.48
CA GLY A 74 6.92 15.20 -5.30
C GLY A 74 5.94 16.12 -6.01
N THR A 75 4.65 16.12 -5.62
CA THR A 75 3.63 16.98 -6.24
C THR A 75 2.80 17.73 -5.20
N THR A 76 2.06 18.73 -5.68
CA THR A 76 1.15 19.56 -4.88
C THR A 76 -0.24 19.60 -5.52
N PRO A 77 -1.29 20.01 -4.78
CA PRO A 77 -2.65 20.16 -5.33
C PRO A 77 -2.77 21.11 -6.52
N SER A 78 -1.82 22.03 -6.71
CA SER A 78 -1.77 23.00 -7.82
C SER A 78 -1.11 22.45 -9.09
N ASP A 79 -0.42 21.32 -9.02
CA ASP A 79 0.18 20.68 -10.19
C ASP A 79 -0.88 20.14 -11.16
N LEU A 80 -0.50 19.93 -12.42
CA LEU A 80 -1.36 19.29 -13.40
C LEU A 80 -1.80 17.91 -12.93
N PRO A 81 -3.06 17.50 -13.22
CA PRO A 81 -3.57 16.21 -12.75
C PRO A 81 -2.76 15.01 -13.24
N GLU A 82 -2.18 15.09 -14.45
CA GLU A 82 -1.29 14.07 -15.01
C GLU A 82 -0.04 13.88 -14.10
N LYS A 83 0.62 14.97 -13.72
CA LYS A 83 1.78 14.95 -12.82
C LYS A 83 1.42 14.41 -11.43
N ARG A 84 0.25 14.79 -10.92
CA ARG A 84 -0.26 14.28 -9.64
C ARG A 84 -0.55 12.78 -9.70
N LEU A 85 -1.08 12.28 -10.82
CA LEU A 85 -1.27 10.84 -11.02
C LEU A 85 0.08 10.09 -11.00
N GLU A 86 1.11 10.62 -11.67
CA GLU A 86 2.46 10.05 -11.60
C GLU A 86 2.99 10.00 -10.17
N GLY A 87 2.88 11.10 -9.42
CA GLY A 87 3.28 11.17 -8.02
C GLY A 87 2.54 10.14 -7.15
N PHE A 88 1.24 9.95 -7.39
CA PHE A 88 0.43 8.95 -6.72
C PHE A 88 0.89 7.52 -7.05
N ILE A 89 1.05 7.18 -8.33
CA ILE A 89 1.48 5.84 -8.78
C ILE A 89 2.85 5.50 -8.22
N ARG A 90 3.84 6.40 -8.34
CA ARG A 90 5.19 6.21 -7.79
C ARG A 90 5.15 5.97 -6.30
N SER A 91 4.45 6.82 -5.56
CA SER A 91 4.28 6.68 -4.12
C SER A 91 3.65 5.33 -3.75
N PHE A 92 2.59 4.94 -4.45
CA PHE A 92 1.89 3.68 -4.19
C PHE A 92 2.81 2.47 -4.45
N VAL A 93 3.47 2.44 -5.60
CA VAL A 93 4.39 1.36 -6.00
C VAL A 93 5.56 1.25 -5.03
N TYR A 94 6.18 2.37 -4.64
CA TYR A 94 7.29 2.37 -3.68
C TYR A 94 6.86 1.85 -2.32
N ARG A 95 5.70 2.28 -1.77
CA ARG A 95 5.19 1.78 -0.49
C ARG A 95 4.98 0.27 -0.44
N ILE A 96 4.63 -0.35 -1.56
CA ILE A 96 4.29 -1.78 -1.58
C ILE A 96 5.41 -2.68 -2.12
N LEU A 97 6.31 -2.17 -2.95
CA LEU A 97 7.34 -2.98 -3.63
C LEU A 97 8.78 -2.68 -3.19
N ASP A 98 9.05 -1.54 -2.55
CA ASP A 98 10.40 -1.23 -2.06
C ASP A 98 10.91 -2.37 -1.18
N SER A 99 12.20 -2.68 -1.28
CA SER A 99 12.85 -3.76 -0.54
C SER A 99 13.22 -3.38 0.89
N GLY A 100 13.07 -2.11 1.25
CA GLY A 100 13.36 -1.58 2.58
C GLY A 100 12.39 -2.01 3.67
N ILE A 101 12.58 -1.43 4.84
CA ILE A 101 11.76 -1.64 6.03
C ILE A 101 10.30 -1.26 5.73
N GLU A 102 10.10 -0.25 4.91
CA GLU A 102 8.81 0.32 4.50
C GLU A 102 7.94 -0.66 3.73
N SER A 103 8.55 -1.62 3.03
CA SER A 103 7.82 -2.70 2.33
C SER A 103 7.04 -3.62 3.26
N ARG A 104 7.29 -3.51 4.57
CA ARG A 104 6.57 -4.32 5.56
C ARG A 104 5.08 -4.01 5.58
N PHE A 105 4.70 -2.75 5.38
CA PHE A 105 3.29 -2.38 5.22
C PHE A 105 2.65 -3.12 4.03
N GLY A 106 3.29 -3.14 2.87
CA GLY A 106 2.79 -3.89 1.71
C GLY A 106 2.62 -5.39 1.99
N LYS A 107 3.59 -6.02 2.69
CA LYS A 107 3.50 -7.44 3.07
C LYS A 107 2.36 -7.71 4.06
N LEU A 108 2.17 -6.83 5.04
CA LEU A 108 1.06 -6.92 6.00
C LEU A 108 -0.29 -6.78 5.28
N MET A 109 -0.41 -5.81 4.37
CA MET A 109 -1.62 -5.63 3.57
C MET A 109 -1.90 -6.81 2.64
N ALA A 110 -0.87 -7.39 2.02
CA ALA A 110 -1.03 -8.60 1.22
C ALA A 110 -1.58 -9.78 2.03
N ARG A 111 -1.16 -9.92 3.29
CA ARG A 111 -1.70 -10.93 4.21
C ARG A 111 -3.14 -10.63 4.60
N GLU A 112 -3.44 -9.38 4.92
CA GLU A 112 -4.77 -8.95 5.34
C GLU A 112 -5.82 -9.15 4.24
N PHE A 113 -5.46 -8.86 2.98
CA PHE A 113 -6.34 -9.13 1.84
C PHE A 113 -6.51 -10.63 1.53
N ALA A 114 -5.49 -11.46 1.80
CA ALA A 114 -5.55 -12.90 1.56
C ALA A 114 -6.34 -13.66 2.65
N ASP A 115 -6.27 -13.21 3.90
CA ASP A 115 -6.94 -13.80 5.07
C ASP A 115 -7.46 -12.67 5.97
N PRO A 116 -8.62 -12.05 5.62
CA PRO A 116 -9.14 -10.86 6.27
C PRO A 116 -9.42 -11.05 7.77
N THR A 117 -9.09 -10.03 8.54
CA THR A 117 -9.43 -9.90 9.97
C THR A 117 -10.37 -8.71 10.20
N SER A 118 -10.78 -8.48 11.45
CA SER A 118 -11.55 -7.27 11.83
C SER A 118 -10.78 -5.95 11.60
N ALA A 119 -9.46 -6.01 11.42
CA ALA A 119 -8.66 -4.83 11.12
C ALA A 119 -8.88 -4.31 9.68
N LEU A 120 -9.36 -5.16 8.75
CA LEU A 120 -9.54 -4.79 7.36
C LEU A 120 -10.51 -3.61 7.21
N ASP A 121 -11.66 -3.66 7.85
CA ASP A 121 -12.67 -2.59 7.75
C ASP A 121 -12.11 -1.25 8.21
N VAL A 122 -11.36 -1.27 9.32
CA VAL A 122 -10.73 -0.06 9.87
C VAL A 122 -9.69 0.50 8.89
N ILE A 123 -8.84 -0.35 8.32
CA ILE A 123 -7.80 0.07 7.38
C ILE A 123 -8.41 0.55 6.05
N ILE A 124 -9.51 -0.05 5.60
CA ILE A 124 -10.25 0.45 4.44
C ILE A 124 -10.70 1.89 4.69
N GLU A 125 -11.37 2.17 5.81
CA GLU A 125 -11.88 3.50 6.10
C GLU A 125 -10.76 4.53 6.33
N GLU A 126 -9.71 4.17 7.08
CA GLU A 126 -8.63 5.09 7.43
C GLU A 126 -7.62 5.32 6.30
N THR A 127 -7.49 4.37 5.37
CA THR A 127 -6.39 4.39 4.38
C THR A 127 -6.86 4.20 2.94
N ALA A 128 -7.54 3.10 2.63
CA ALA A 128 -7.85 2.75 1.25
C ALA A 128 -8.90 3.69 0.65
N ARG A 129 -9.97 4.00 1.39
CA ARG A 129 -11.03 4.90 0.94
C ARG A 129 -10.51 6.32 0.64
N PRO A 130 -9.75 7.00 1.52
CA PRO A 130 -9.18 8.32 1.20
C PRO A 130 -8.25 8.30 -0.02
N MET A 131 -7.48 7.24 -0.20
CA MET A 131 -6.62 7.09 -1.38
C MET A 131 -7.41 6.88 -2.65
N PHE A 132 -8.47 6.05 -2.59
CA PHE A 132 -9.35 5.79 -3.73
C PHE A 132 -10.09 7.06 -4.18
N ILE A 133 -10.59 7.87 -3.25
CA ILE A 133 -11.20 9.17 -3.52
C ILE A 133 -10.18 10.13 -4.16
N LEU A 134 -8.97 10.19 -3.62
CA LEU A 134 -7.91 11.06 -4.15
C LEU A 134 -7.59 10.71 -5.60
N ILE A 135 -7.28 9.45 -5.91
CA ILE A 135 -6.95 9.05 -7.28
C ILE A 135 -8.16 9.20 -8.22
N GLY A 136 -9.37 8.89 -7.76
CA GLY A 136 -10.60 9.12 -8.53
C GLY A 136 -10.80 10.59 -8.89
N SER A 137 -10.53 11.51 -7.96
CA SER A 137 -10.59 12.95 -8.23
C SER A 137 -9.53 13.42 -9.23
N ILE A 138 -8.33 12.85 -9.18
CA ILE A 138 -7.25 13.16 -10.15
C ILE A 138 -7.63 12.65 -11.54
N ILE A 139 -8.06 11.39 -11.64
CA ILE A 139 -8.46 10.76 -12.92
C ILE A 139 -9.66 11.48 -13.52
N GLY A 140 -10.68 11.82 -12.71
CA GLY A 140 -11.84 12.57 -13.16
C GLY A 140 -11.46 13.90 -13.83
N ARG A 141 -10.47 14.60 -13.26
CA ARG A 141 -9.92 15.83 -13.89
C ARG A 141 -9.16 15.55 -15.19
N ILE A 142 -8.43 14.43 -15.30
CA ILE A 142 -7.71 14.06 -16.53
C ILE A 142 -8.70 13.81 -17.68
N ILE A 143 -9.74 13.01 -17.43
CA ILE A 143 -10.70 12.62 -18.48
C ILE A 143 -11.94 13.53 -18.55
N ASN A 144 -11.97 14.59 -17.76
CA ASN A 144 -13.08 15.57 -17.69
C ASN A 144 -14.44 14.93 -17.38
N LYS A 145 -14.47 14.06 -16.34
CA LYS A 145 -15.68 13.37 -15.86
C LYS A 145 -15.84 13.53 -14.34
N ASP A 146 -17.09 13.35 -13.90
CA ASP A 146 -17.38 13.29 -12.47
C ASP A 146 -16.57 12.18 -11.78
N PRO A 147 -15.88 12.47 -10.66
CA PRO A 147 -15.11 11.49 -9.90
C PRO A 147 -15.87 10.24 -9.45
N VAL A 148 -17.19 10.31 -9.34
CA VAL A 148 -18.06 9.17 -8.95
C VAL A 148 -18.65 8.41 -10.13
N SER A 149 -18.36 8.82 -11.38
CA SER A 149 -18.87 8.13 -12.57
C SER A 149 -18.24 6.73 -12.73
N ASP A 150 -18.98 5.80 -13.34
CA ASP A 150 -18.50 4.44 -13.62
C ASP A 150 -17.22 4.45 -14.43
N ARG A 151 -17.07 5.38 -15.37
CA ARG A 151 -15.85 5.51 -16.19
C ARG A 151 -14.63 5.81 -15.32
N VAL A 152 -14.74 6.74 -14.38
CA VAL A 152 -13.66 7.07 -13.43
C VAL A 152 -13.41 5.90 -12.49
N LEU A 153 -14.45 5.22 -12.03
CA LEU A 153 -14.33 4.02 -11.19
C LEU A 153 -13.51 2.93 -11.89
N TYR A 154 -13.81 2.62 -13.16
CA TYR A 154 -13.05 1.62 -13.93
C TYR A 154 -11.61 2.04 -14.17
N CYS A 155 -11.35 3.30 -14.53
CA CYS A 155 -10.00 3.81 -14.70
C CYS A 155 -9.19 3.75 -13.38
N THR A 156 -9.81 4.16 -12.27
CA THR A 156 -9.20 4.11 -10.93
C THR A 156 -8.84 2.67 -10.55
N SER A 157 -9.77 1.75 -10.75
CA SER A 157 -9.55 0.32 -10.46
C SER A 157 -8.45 -0.28 -11.34
N SER A 158 -8.37 0.13 -12.61
CA SER A 158 -7.32 -0.32 -13.54
C SER A 158 -5.94 0.15 -13.12
N VAL A 159 -5.79 1.42 -12.73
CA VAL A 159 -4.51 1.96 -12.24
C VAL A 159 -4.07 1.26 -10.95
N ILE A 160 -4.98 1.13 -9.97
CA ILE A 160 -4.68 0.45 -8.70
C ILE A 160 -4.36 -1.03 -8.95
N GLY A 161 -5.12 -1.71 -9.82
CA GLY A 161 -4.91 -3.10 -10.18
C GLY A 161 -3.53 -3.37 -10.77
N GLN A 162 -3.03 -2.50 -11.65
CA GLN A 162 -1.66 -2.59 -12.18
C GLN A 162 -0.61 -2.51 -11.06
N CYS A 163 -0.77 -1.57 -10.11
CA CYS A 163 0.16 -1.45 -8.99
C CYS A 163 0.13 -2.72 -8.12
N LEU A 164 -1.06 -3.21 -7.78
CA LEU A 164 -1.24 -4.38 -6.92
C LEU A 164 -0.80 -5.68 -7.59
N TYR A 165 -0.86 -5.79 -8.91
CA TYR A 165 -0.42 -6.98 -9.65
C TYR A 165 1.01 -7.38 -9.27
N PHE A 166 1.93 -6.43 -9.27
CA PHE A 166 3.34 -6.72 -8.95
C PHE A 166 3.56 -7.13 -7.49
N LEU A 167 2.67 -6.76 -6.57
CA LEU A 167 2.71 -7.23 -5.18
C LEU A 167 2.21 -8.67 -5.08
N TYR A 168 1.00 -8.95 -5.58
CA TYR A 168 0.32 -10.23 -5.39
C TYR A 168 0.82 -11.32 -6.33
N ALA A 169 1.10 -10.98 -7.58
CA ALA A 169 1.56 -11.92 -8.59
C ALA A 169 3.06 -12.22 -8.51
N ARG A 170 3.80 -11.62 -7.59
CA ARG A 170 5.26 -11.76 -7.49
C ARG A 170 5.75 -13.21 -7.49
N PRO A 171 5.18 -14.17 -6.75
CA PRO A 171 5.62 -15.56 -6.78
C PRO A 171 5.36 -16.25 -8.13
N MET A 172 4.23 -15.95 -8.77
CA MET A 172 3.86 -16.47 -10.10
C MET A 172 4.75 -15.81 -11.16
N TYR A 173 4.91 -14.51 -11.10
CA TYR A 173 5.68 -13.73 -12.06
C TYR A 173 7.15 -14.19 -12.14
N ARG A 174 7.78 -14.47 -10.99
CA ARG A 174 9.14 -15.04 -10.92
C ARG A 174 9.24 -16.38 -11.65
N ARG A 175 8.20 -17.21 -11.58
CA ARG A 175 8.17 -18.49 -12.30
C ARG A 175 7.96 -18.32 -13.79
N LEU A 176 7.18 -17.35 -14.22
CA LEU A 176 6.88 -17.08 -15.62
C LEU A 176 8.10 -16.51 -16.39
N ILE A 177 8.80 -15.56 -15.82
CA ILE A 177 9.92 -14.87 -16.49
C ILE A 177 11.31 -15.30 -16.01
N GLY A 178 11.37 -16.19 -15.02
CA GLY A 178 12.61 -16.63 -14.37
C GLY A 178 13.11 -15.69 -13.28
N GLU A 179 13.75 -16.27 -12.26
CA GLU A 179 14.21 -15.56 -11.05
C GLU A 179 15.19 -14.43 -11.37
N GLN A 180 16.15 -14.66 -12.29
CA GLN A 180 17.15 -13.67 -12.67
C GLN A 180 16.52 -12.44 -13.31
N LYS A 181 15.59 -12.64 -14.26
CA LYS A 181 14.88 -11.54 -14.92
C LYS A 181 13.97 -10.81 -13.94
N ALA A 182 13.27 -11.53 -13.07
CA ALA A 182 12.41 -10.92 -12.05
C ALA A 182 13.18 -10.03 -11.06
N ARG A 183 14.43 -10.41 -10.72
CA ARG A 183 15.30 -9.58 -9.85
C ARG A 183 15.88 -8.36 -10.56
N SER A 184 16.01 -8.38 -11.89
CA SER A 184 16.52 -7.23 -12.66
C SER A 184 15.49 -6.13 -12.88
N LEU A 185 14.22 -6.36 -12.57
CA LEU A 185 13.19 -5.33 -12.65
C LEU A 185 13.28 -4.40 -11.44
N SER A 186 13.61 -3.14 -11.68
CA SER A 186 13.63 -2.13 -10.62
C SER A 186 12.20 -1.69 -10.27
N VAL A 187 12.02 -1.25 -9.03
CA VAL A 187 10.72 -0.68 -8.59
C VAL A 187 10.42 0.60 -9.37
N GLU A 188 11.45 1.35 -9.73
CA GLU A 188 11.35 2.57 -10.54
C GLU A 188 10.87 2.27 -11.95
N ASP A 189 11.44 1.28 -12.64
CA ASP A 189 10.99 0.87 -13.99
C ASP A 189 9.52 0.42 -13.99
N ILE A 190 9.09 -0.30 -12.95
CA ILE A 190 7.70 -0.70 -12.78
C ILE A 190 6.80 0.53 -12.62
N ALA A 191 7.18 1.47 -11.77
CA ALA A 191 6.41 2.70 -11.56
C ALA A 191 6.33 3.53 -12.85
N ASP A 192 7.44 3.71 -13.56
CA ASP A 192 7.51 4.42 -14.84
C ASP A 192 6.64 3.79 -15.91
N HIS A 193 6.65 2.46 -15.99
CA HIS A 193 5.81 1.73 -16.93
C HIS A 193 4.33 1.97 -16.63
N ILE A 194 3.90 1.83 -15.37
CA ILE A 194 2.51 2.02 -14.97
C ILE A 194 2.08 3.47 -15.23
N CYS A 195 2.92 4.46 -14.92
CA CYS A 195 2.64 5.87 -15.20
C CYS A 195 2.38 6.10 -16.70
N ARG A 196 3.30 5.68 -17.56
CA ARG A 196 3.18 5.87 -19.02
C ARG A 196 1.97 5.15 -19.61
N PHE A 197 1.76 3.89 -19.20
CA PHE A 197 0.62 3.10 -19.67
C PHE A 197 -0.72 3.71 -19.26
N SER A 198 -0.84 4.12 -18.00
CA SER A 198 -2.05 4.73 -17.46
C SER A 198 -2.36 6.08 -18.10
N LEU A 199 -1.36 6.95 -18.28
CA LEU A 199 -1.55 8.26 -18.90
C LEU A 199 -1.92 8.15 -20.38
N ALA A 200 -1.32 7.23 -21.12
CA ALA A 200 -1.68 6.96 -22.52
C ALA A 200 -3.14 6.52 -22.64
N ALA A 201 -3.57 5.57 -21.81
CA ALA A 201 -4.95 5.09 -21.79
C ALA A 201 -5.94 6.21 -21.42
N LEU A 202 -5.65 7.01 -20.39
CA LEU A 202 -6.50 8.13 -19.97
C LEU A 202 -6.57 9.24 -21.04
N SER A 203 -5.49 9.49 -21.77
CA SER A 203 -5.48 10.44 -22.89
C SER A 203 -6.41 9.99 -24.01
N THR A 204 -6.37 8.71 -24.38
CA THR A 204 -7.28 8.13 -25.39
C THR A 204 -8.74 8.24 -24.93
N ILE A 205 -9.05 7.84 -23.69
CA ILE A 205 -10.39 7.93 -23.12
C ILE A 205 -10.90 9.38 -23.15
N ARG A 206 -10.06 10.35 -22.80
CA ARG A 206 -10.42 11.77 -22.85
C ARG A 206 -10.77 12.22 -24.28
N SER A 207 -10.01 11.77 -25.28
CA SER A 207 -10.26 12.11 -26.69
C SER A 207 -11.58 11.52 -27.21
N GLU A 208 -11.87 10.26 -26.90
CA GLU A 208 -13.14 9.60 -27.23
C GLU A 208 -14.34 10.37 -26.65
N GLU A 209 -14.25 10.81 -25.41
CA GLU A 209 -15.31 11.55 -24.73
C GLU A 209 -15.53 12.96 -25.29
N GLN A 210 -14.54 13.52 -25.98
CA GLN A 210 -14.61 14.82 -26.67
C GLN A 210 -15.09 14.69 -28.13
N GLY A 211 -15.40 13.47 -28.59
CA GLY A 211 -15.86 13.20 -29.95
C GLY A 211 -14.76 13.35 -31.03
N ALA A 212 -13.48 13.34 -30.61
CA ALA A 212 -12.38 13.32 -31.55
C ALA A 212 -12.20 11.89 -32.13
N PRO A 213 -12.09 11.69 -33.45
CA PRO A 213 -11.77 10.38 -33.99
C PRO A 213 -10.40 9.92 -33.49
N VAL A 214 -10.31 8.65 -33.12
CA VAL A 214 -9.07 7.97 -32.69
C VAL A 214 -8.15 7.74 -33.86
#